data_ef7baaeed359eb2cf3e2d50306b86961
#
_entry.id   ef7baaeed359eb2cf3e2d50306b86961
#
_cell.length_a   1.000
_cell.length_b   1.000
_cell.length_c   1.000
_cell.angle_alpha   90.00
_cell.angle_beta   90.00
_cell.angle_gamma   90.00
#
_symmetry.space_group_name_H-M   'P 1'
#
loop_
_entity.id
_entity.type
_entity.pdbx_description
1 polymer ?
#
loop_
_entity_poly.entity_id
_entity_poly.type
_entity_poly.pdbx_seq_one_letter_code
_entity_poly.pdbx_strand_id
1 'polypeptide(L)'
;MPTNLYFVRHAHSTYTPDELARPLSSRGFADAERINGILEKENIDNVISSPYRRAVQTVEGVAKVIGQEVIIEDGFKERNLSAKPVEDFNLAITKVWEEPSFSWEGGESNIDAQKRGIEATLKVLETYEGKNIAVGTHGNIMVLIMNYFDEKYGFSFWKDLNMPDVYKLTFDKRDLKEVNRIWNR
;
A
#
# COMPACT_ATOMS: atom_id res chain seq x y z
N MET A 1 -3.30 -3.37 23.84
CA MET A 1 -2.04 -3.14 23.12
C MET A 1 -2.35 -2.51 21.78
N PRO A 2 -1.52 -1.59 21.29
CA PRO A 2 -1.75 -0.97 19.99
C PRO A 2 -1.56 -2.00 18.86
N THR A 3 -2.26 -1.78 17.76
CA THR A 3 -2.07 -2.51 16.51
C THR A 3 -1.24 -1.65 15.58
N ASN A 4 -0.17 -2.18 15.01
CA ASN A 4 0.68 -1.46 14.08
C ASN A 4 0.52 -2.02 12.66
N LEU A 5 0.17 -1.18 11.72
CA LEU A 5 0.16 -1.51 10.29
C LEU A 5 1.36 -0.84 9.63
N TYR A 6 2.17 -1.64 8.95
CA TYR A 6 3.32 -1.18 8.18
C TYR A 6 2.94 -1.19 6.71
N PHE A 7 2.46 -0.05 6.20
CA PHE A 7 2.16 0.08 4.79
C PHE A 7 3.44 0.17 3.98
N VAL A 8 3.61 -0.81 3.10
CA VAL A 8 4.79 -0.93 2.23
C VAL A 8 4.36 -0.70 0.80
N ARG A 9 4.67 0.47 0.26
CA ARG A 9 4.55 0.69 -1.18
C ARG A 9 5.54 -0.22 -1.89
N HIS A 10 5.07 -0.95 -2.92
CA HIS A 10 5.92 -1.86 -3.68
C HIS A 10 7.17 -1.16 -4.23
N ALA A 11 8.24 -1.93 -4.38
CA ALA A 11 9.50 -1.48 -4.97
C ALA A 11 9.38 -1.36 -6.51
N HIS A 12 10.43 -0.88 -7.15
CA HIS A 12 10.47 -0.66 -8.59
C HIS A 12 10.17 -1.95 -9.36
N SER A 13 9.27 -1.87 -10.33
CA SER A 13 8.85 -3.02 -11.15
C SER A 13 9.30 -2.88 -12.59
N THR A 14 9.49 -4.02 -13.27
CA THR A 14 9.74 -4.07 -14.70
C THR A 14 8.41 -4.04 -15.43
N TYR A 15 8.24 -3.07 -16.33
CA TYR A 15 7.00 -2.93 -17.08
C TYR A 15 6.68 -4.20 -17.87
N THR A 16 5.46 -4.67 -17.72
CA THR A 16 4.81 -5.68 -18.57
C THR A 16 3.36 -5.25 -18.82
N PRO A 17 2.75 -5.64 -19.96
CA PRO A 17 1.34 -5.32 -20.23
C PRO A 17 0.36 -5.89 -19.20
N ASP A 18 0.71 -7.02 -18.59
CA ASP A 18 -0.08 -7.63 -17.53
C ASP A 18 0.25 -6.98 -16.18
N GLU A 19 -0.63 -6.10 -15.73
CA GLU A 19 -0.51 -5.39 -14.46
C GLU A 19 -0.39 -6.33 -13.25
N LEU A 20 -1.19 -7.40 -13.23
CA LEU A 20 -1.23 -8.34 -12.11
C LEU A 20 0.09 -9.11 -11.97
N ALA A 21 0.65 -9.55 -13.09
CA ALA A 21 1.84 -10.40 -13.15
C ALA A 21 3.17 -9.59 -13.23
N ARG A 22 3.10 -8.27 -13.29
CA ARG A 22 4.29 -7.40 -13.40
C ARG A 22 5.25 -7.62 -12.24
N PRO A 23 6.50 -8.10 -12.49
CA PRO A 23 7.47 -8.40 -11.44
C PRO A 23 8.28 -7.19 -11.01
N LEU A 24 8.93 -7.30 -9.86
CA LEU A 24 9.98 -6.34 -9.47
C LEU A 24 11.14 -6.39 -10.48
N SER A 25 11.78 -5.24 -10.67
CA SER A 25 13.08 -5.15 -11.34
C SER A 25 14.22 -5.61 -10.42
N SER A 26 15.43 -5.75 -10.96
CA SER A 26 16.62 -6.05 -10.15
C SER A 26 16.83 -5.02 -9.04
N ARG A 27 16.65 -3.73 -9.33
CA ARG A 27 16.68 -2.66 -8.32
C ARG A 27 15.56 -2.84 -7.28
N GLY A 28 14.37 -3.22 -7.72
CA GLY A 28 13.24 -3.48 -6.83
C GLY A 28 13.51 -4.64 -5.87
N PHE A 29 14.12 -5.71 -6.32
CA PHE A 29 14.52 -6.82 -5.44
C PHE A 29 15.58 -6.40 -4.42
N ALA A 30 16.55 -5.58 -4.81
CA ALA A 30 17.55 -5.05 -3.87
C ALA A 30 16.89 -4.17 -2.79
N ASP A 31 15.93 -3.33 -3.16
CA ASP A 31 15.17 -2.53 -2.19
C ASP A 31 14.27 -3.40 -1.31
N ALA A 32 13.68 -4.48 -1.84
CA ALA A 32 12.90 -5.44 -1.05
C ALA A 32 13.76 -6.11 0.04
N GLU A 33 15.00 -6.45 -0.25
CA GLU A 33 15.95 -6.97 0.75
C GLU A 33 16.22 -5.95 1.88
N ARG A 34 16.32 -4.67 1.55
CA ARG A 34 16.46 -3.60 2.54
C ARG A 34 15.20 -3.46 3.41
N ILE A 35 14.01 -3.60 2.81
CA ILE A 35 12.74 -3.61 3.54
C ILE A 35 12.71 -4.78 4.53
N ASN A 36 13.17 -5.97 4.12
CA ASN A 36 13.26 -7.12 5.01
C ASN A 36 14.08 -6.79 6.26
N GLY A 37 15.28 -6.19 6.09
CA GLY A 37 16.14 -5.79 7.19
C GLY A 37 15.52 -4.74 8.12
N ILE A 38 14.73 -3.82 7.58
CA ILE A 38 14.02 -2.80 8.38
C ILE A 38 12.90 -3.45 9.18
N LEU A 39 12.05 -4.25 8.53
CA LEU A 39 10.86 -4.84 9.15
C LEU A 39 11.19 -5.99 10.11
N GLU A 40 12.33 -6.66 9.94
CA GLU A 40 12.81 -7.66 10.88
C GLU A 40 12.95 -7.10 12.31
N LYS A 41 13.32 -5.82 12.44
CA LYS A 41 13.46 -5.13 13.72
C LYS A 41 12.12 -4.72 14.35
N GLU A 42 11.05 -4.79 13.60
CA GLU A 42 9.72 -4.35 14.01
C GLU A 42 8.86 -5.49 14.59
N ASN A 43 9.40 -6.70 14.71
CA ASN A 43 8.70 -7.87 15.24
C ASN A 43 7.34 -8.11 14.53
N ILE A 44 7.37 -8.23 13.22
CA ILE A 44 6.17 -8.47 12.41
C ILE A 44 5.55 -9.82 12.77
N ASP A 45 4.24 -9.85 13.01
CA ASP A 45 3.48 -11.06 13.33
C ASP A 45 2.87 -11.71 12.07
N ASN A 46 2.39 -10.92 11.13
CA ASN A 46 1.75 -11.39 9.90
C ASN A 46 2.08 -10.48 8.71
N VAL A 47 2.01 -11.04 7.51
CA VAL A 47 2.22 -10.30 6.27
C VAL A 47 1.00 -10.46 5.38
N ILE A 48 0.41 -9.33 5.00
CA ILE A 48 -0.72 -9.22 4.09
C ILE A 48 -0.28 -8.47 2.85
N SER A 49 -0.82 -8.77 1.70
CA SER A 49 -0.49 -8.05 0.47
C SER A 49 -1.65 -7.96 -0.49
N SER A 50 -1.66 -6.88 -1.26
CA SER A 50 -2.34 -6.82 -2.54
C SER A 50 -1.97 -8.06 -3.39
N PRO A 51 -2.87 -8.57 -4.25
CA PRO A 51 -2.57 -9.71 -5.10
C PRO A 51 -1.57 -9.42 -6.21
N TYR A 52 -1.23 -8.15 -6.47
CA TYR A 52 -0.29 -7.81 -7.53
C TYR A 52 1.12 -8.32 -7.19
N ARG A 53 1.72 -9.00 -8.18
CA ARG A 53 3.01 -9.66 -7.99
C ARG A 53 4.10 -8.74 -7.42
N ARG A 54 4.17 -7.50 -7.90
CA ARG A 54 5.15 -6.52 -7.40
C ARG A 54 4.98 -6.19 -5.91
N ALA A 55 3.73 -6.16 -5.41
CA ALA A 55 3.47 -5.95 -3.99
C ALA A 55 3.84 -7.18 -3.15
N VAL A 56 3.44 -8.37 -3.60
CA VAL A 56 3.79 -9.64 -2.95
C VAL A 56 5.32 -9.79 -2.87
N GLN A 57 6.03 -9.61 -3.97
CA GLN A 57 7.49 -9.74 -4.02
C GLN A 57 8.21 -8.75 -3.11
N THR A 58 7.62 -7.59 -2.86
CA THR A 58 8.22 -6.58 -1.96
C THR A 58 8.20 -7.04 -0.50
N VAL A 59 7.21 -7.82 -0.07
CA VAL A 59 7.03 -8.21 1.34
C VAL A 59 7.20 -9.71 1.60
N GLU A 60 7.31 -10.55 0.58
CA GLU A 60 7.40 -12.01 0.77
C GLU A 60 8.65 -12.44 1.55
N GLY A 61 9.73 -11.70 1.47
CA GLY A 61 10.92 -11.97 2.27
C GLY A 61 10.68 -11.83 3.77
N VAL A 62 9.87 -10.86 4.17
CA VAL A 62 9.45 -10.69 5.57
C VAL A 62 8.64 -11.90 6.02
N ALA A 63 7.70 -12.37 5.21
CA ALA A 63 6.90 -13.56 5.50
C ALA A 63 7.78 -14.81 5.68
N LYS A 64 8.79 -15.00 4.83
CA LYS A 64 9.75 -16.11 4.95
C LYS A 64 10.52 -16.07 6.26
N VAL A 65 10.99 -14.90 6.66
CA VAL A 65 11.77 -14.74 7.92
C VAL A 65 10.94 -15.13 9.14
N ILE A 66 9.66 -14.78 9.16
CA ILE A 66 8.75 -15.12 10.27
C ILE A 66 8.12 -16.52 10.14
N GLY A 67 8.43 -17.27 9.09
CA GLY A 67 7.91 -18.62 8.86
C GLY A 67 6.43 -18.68 8.50
N GLN A 68 5.92 -17.66 7.81
CA GLN A 68 4.51 -17.57 7.40
C GLN A 68 4.37 -17.33 5.89
N GLU A 69 3.17 -17.57 5.39
CA GLU A 69 2.81 -17.22 4.01
C GLU A 69 2.22 -15.81 3.94
N VAL A 70 2.34 -15.18 2.79
CA VAL A 70 1.69 -13.90 2.52
C VAL A 70 0.19 -14.12 2.37
N ILE A 71 -0.60 -13.41 3.16
CA ILE A 71 -2.06 -13.42 3.09
C ILE A 71 -2.50 -12.41 2.02
N ILE A 72 -3.27 -12.83 1.04
CA ILE A 72 -3.75 -11.94 -0.02
C ILE A 72 -5.05 -11.26 0.40
N GLU A 73 -5.10 -9.93 0.26
CA GLU A 73 -6.27 -9.10 0.51
C GLU A 73 -6.51 -8.16 -0.67
N ASP A 74 -7.57 -8.40 -1.40
CA ASP A 74 -7.93 -7.63 -2.60
C ASP A 74 -8.19 -6.14 -2.32
N GLY A 75 -8.62 -5.80 -1.13
CA GLY A 75 -8.88 -4.42 -0.73
C GLY A 75 -7.65 -3.51 -0.77
N PHE A 76 -6.45 -4.09 -0.79
CA PHE A 76 -5.19 -3.34 -0.90
C PHE A 76 -4.66 -3.19 -2.33
N LYS A 77 -5.42 -3.60 -3.34
CA LYS A 77 -5.08 -3.34 -4.75
C LYS A 77 -4.90 -1.84 -5.01
N GLU A 78 -4.05 -1.53 -5.98
CA GLU A 78 -3.97 -0.15 -6.47
C GLU A 78 -5.32 0.32 -7.05
N ARG A 79 -5.59 1.60 -6.89
CA ARG A 79 -6.73 2.22 -7.54
C ARG A 79 -6.62 2.06 -9.06
N ASN A 80 -7.63 1.49 -9.67
CA ASN A 80 -7.70 1.41 -11.12
C ASN A 80 -8.12 2.78 -11.69
N LEU A 81 -7.20 3.44 -12.38
CA LEU A 81 -7.42 4.77 -12.92
C LEU A 81 -8.40 4.78 -14.11
N SER A 82 -8.23 3.82 -15.04
CA SER A 82 -9.01 3.72 -16.27
C SER A 82 -8.92 2.30 -16.84
N ALA A 83 -9.93 1.89 -17.60
CA ALA A 83 -9.93 0.61 -18.33
C ALA A 83 -8.87 0.57 -19.44
N LYS A 84 -8.52 1.73 -19.99
CA LYS A 84 -7.52 1.89 -21.06
C LYS A 84 -6.38 2.78 -20.59
N PRO A 85 -5.17 2.64 -21.16
CA PRO A 85 -4.10 3.59 -20.89
C PRO A 85 -4.55 5.03 -21.18
N VAL A 86 -4.24 5.94 -20.26
CA VAL A 86 -4.54 7.37 -20.44
C VAL A 86 -3.40 8.05 -21.21
N GLU A 87 -3.74 9.04 -22.06
CA GLU A 87 -2.74 9.76 -22.85
C GLU A 87 -1.81 10.59 -21.97
N ASP A 88 -2.37 11.27 -20.97
CA ASP A 88 -1.64 12.08 -20.01
C ASP A 88 -1.95 11.61 -18.59
N PHE A 89 -1.01 10.84 -18.01
CA PHE A 89 -1.14 10.31 -16.67
C PHE A 89 -1.25 11.42 -15.61
N ASN A 90 -0.44 12.47 -15.72
CA ASN A 90 -0.45 13.56 -14.73
C ASN A 90 -1.78 14.29 -14.72
N LEU A 91 -2.34 14.56 -15.89
CA LEU A 91 -3.67 15.16 -16.01
C LEU A 91 -4.75 14.25 -15.43
N ALA A 92 -4.71 12.96 -15.78
CA ALA A 92 -5.68 11.98 -15.34
C ALA A 92 -5.68 11.77 -13.83
N ILE A 93 -4.50 11.66 -13.21
CA ILE A 93 -4.36 11.47 -11.77
C ILE A 93 -4.75 12.74 -11.00
N THR A 94 -4.40 13.91 -11.51
CA THR A 94 -4.78 15.19 -10.91
C THR A 94 -6.29 15.33 -10.86
N LYS A 95 -6.98 14.99 -11.94
CA LYS A 95 -8.45 15.06 -12.03
C LYS A 95 -9.14 14.25 -10.92
N VAL A 96 -8.72 13.00 -10.69
CA VAL A 96 -9.36 12.13 -9.69
C VAL A 96 -9.05 12.58 -8.25
N TRP A 97 -7.94 13.28 -8.03
CA TRP A 97 -7.63 13.88 -6.73
C TRP A 97 -8.36 15.19 -6.48
N GLU A 98 -8.60 15.99 -7.53
CA GLU A 98 -9.37 17.24 -7.43
C GLU A 98 -10.88 16.99 -7.32
N GLU A 99 -11.37 15.95 -7.98
CA GLU A 99 -12.77 15.55 -8.00
C GLU A 99 -12.93 14.11 -7.46
N PRO A 100 -12.99 13.90 -6.13
CA PRO A 100 -12.95 12.55 -5.54
C PRO A 100 -14.06 11.60 -5.99
N SER A 101 -15.19 12.10 -6.44
CA SER A 101 -16.29 11.29 -6.98
C SER A 101 -16.15 10.96 -8.46
N PHE A 102 -15.19 11.59 -9.15
CA PHE A 102 -14.97 11.37 -10.57
C PHE A 102 -14.20 10.07 -10.82
N SER A 103 -14.57 9.34 -11.87
CA SER A 103 -13.80 8.21 -12.39
C SER A 103 -13.70 8.28 -13.91
N TRP A 104 -12.56 7.87 -14.44
CA TRP A 104 -12.43 7.62 -15.87
C TRP A 104 -13.19 6.34 -16.23
N GLU A 105 -13.52 6.17 -17.50
CA GLU A 105 -14.25 4.99 -17.98
C GLU A 105 -13.55 3.69 -17.55
N GLY A 106 -14.29 2.83 -16.86
CA GLY A 106 -13.79 1.54 -16.34
C GLY A 106 -12.83 1.65 -15.15
N GLY A 107 -12.62 2.86 -14.62
CA GLY A 107 -11.79 3.10 -13.44
C GLY A 107 -12.60 3.30 -12.17
N GLU A 108 -11.87 3.39 -11.04
CA GLU A 108 -12.43 3.72 -9.74
C GLU A 108 -12.28 5.21 -9.44
N SER A 109 -13.29 5.82 -8.80
CA SER A 109 -13.12 7.13 -8.16
C SER A 109 -12.24 7.01 -6.91
N ASN A 110 -11.69 8.12 -6.44
CA ASN A 110 -10.97 8.14 -5.16
C ASN A 110 -11.87 7.72 -4.00
N ILE A 111 -13.15 8.13 -4.01
CA ILE A 111 -14.12 7.74 -2.97
C ILE A 111 -14.31 6.22 -2.95
N ASP A 112 -14.55 5.59 -4.08
CA ASP A 112 -14.79 4.14 -4.15
C ASP A 112 -13.53 3.34 -3.78
N ALA A 113 -12.37 3.76 -4.26
CA ALA A 113 -11.11 3.12 -3.90
C ALA A 113 -10.82 3.26 -2.40
N GLN A 114 -11.00 4.45 -1.83
CA GLN A 114 -10.84 4.69 -0.39
C GLN A 114 -11.76 3.80 0.43
N LYS A 115 -13.03 3.71 0.07
CA LYS A 115 -14.01 2.86 0.76
C LYS A 115 -13.54 1.41 0.79
N ARG A 116 -13.11 0.89 -0.35
CA ARG A 116 -12.58 -0.48 -0.49
C ARG A 116 -11.35 -0.70 0.41
N GLY A 117 -10.39 0.20 0.37
CA GLY A 117 -9.17 0.15 1.19
C GLY A 117 -9.46 0.26 2.69
N ILE A 118 -10.42 1.08 3.09
CA ILE A 118 -10.81 1.24 4.49
C ILE A 118 -11.53 0.00 5.01
N GLU A 119 -12.41 -0.62 4.24
CA GLU A 119 -13.06 -1.88 4.63
C GLU A 119 -12.02 -2.97 4.90
N ALA A 120 -11.01 -3.10 4.03
CA ALA A 120 -9.90 -4.03 4.24
C ALA A 120 -9.08 -3.68 5.49
N THR A 121 -8.77 -2.41 5.68
CA THR A 121 -7.98 -1.93 6.84
C THR A 121 -8.70 -2.21 8.15
N LEU A 122 -9.99 -1.89 8.23
CA LEU A 122 -10.78 -2.14 9.45
C LEU A 122 -10.89 -3.63 9.77
N LYS A 123 -11.05 -4.47 8.75
CA LYS A 123 -11.05 -5.93 8.90
C LYS A 123 -9.72 -6.44 9.48
N VAL A 124 -8.60 -5.90 8.98
CA VAL A 124 -7.26 -6.25 9.50
C VAL A 124 -7.10 -5.82 10.95
N LEU A 125 -7.52 -4.59 11.29
CA LEU A 125 -7.44 -4.08 12.67
C LEU A 125 -8.25 -4.93 13.66
N GLU A 126 -9.42 -5.41 13.24
CA GLU A 126 -10.26 -6.30 14.07
C GLU A 126 -9.66 -7.70 14.20
N THR A 127 -9.21 -8.28 13.08
CA THR A 127 -8.70 -9.66 13.04
C THR A 127 -7.38 -9.81 13.80
N TYR A 128 -6.52 -8.79 13.72
CA TYR A 128 -5.15 -8.82 14.24
C TYR A 128 -4.91 -7.77 15.33
N GLU A 129 -5.90 -7.55 16.20
CA GLU A 129 -5.78 -6.59 17.30
C GLU A 129 -4.52 -6.87 18.15
N GLY A 130 -3.74 -5.83 18.41
CA GLY A 130 -2.53 -5.91 19.21
C GLY A 130 -1.30 -6.50 18.48
N LYS A 131 -1.39 -6.72 17.17
CA LYS A 131 -0.33 -7.30 16.35
C LYS A 131 0.40 -6.26 15.48
N ASN A 132 1.54 -6.67 14.97
CA ASN A 132 2.35 -5.91 14.00
C ASN A 132 2.18 -6.55 12.61
N ILE A 133 1.56 -5.85 11.69
CA ILE A 133 1.17 -6.38 10.38
C ILE A 133 1.87 -5.61 9.28
N ALA A 134 2.66 -6.30 8.45
CA ALA A 134 3.19 -5.72 7.21
C ALA A 134 2.14 -5.84 6.10
N VAL A 135 1.92 -4.76 5.37
CA VAL A 135 0.92 -4.68 4.30
C VAL A 135 1.59 -4.24 3.00
N GLY A 136 1.78 -5.17 2.08
CA GLY A 136 2.26 -4.87 0.73
C GLY A 136 1.15 -4.22 -0.10
N THR A 137 1.40 -3.01 -0.61
CA THR A 137 0.39 -2.22 -1.29
C THR A 137 1.00 -1.23 -2.30
N HIS A 138 0.25 -0.21 -2.66
CA HIS A 138 0.55 0.72 -3.76
C HIS A 138 0.37 2.17 -3.31
N GLY A 139 0.96 3.09 -4.09
CA GLY A 139 1.03 4.49 -3.71
C GLY A 139 -0.32 5.18 -3.54
N ASN A 140 -1.22 5.08 -4.51
CA ASN A 140 -2.51 5.78 -4.42
C ASN A 140 -3.39 5.20 -3.32
N ILE A 141 -3.57 3.88 -3.30
CA ILE A 141 -4.48 3.26 -2.33
C ILE A 141 -4.02 3.47 -0.89
N MET A 142 -2.71 3.37 -0.59
CA MET A 142 -2.23 3.61 0.76
C MET A 142 -2.47 5.05 1.21
N VAL A 143 -2.29 6.03 0.34
CA VAL A 143 -2.54 7.44 0.68
C VAL A 143 -4.04 7.70 0.85
N LEU A 144 -4.89 7.11 0.03
CA LEU A 144 -6.34 7.20 0.19
C LEU A 144 -6.81 6.62 1.53
N ILE A 145 -6.23 5.50 1.95
CA ILE A 145 -6.49 4.92 3.27
C ILE A 145 -6.02 5.87 4.38
N MET A 146 -4.81 6.39 4.30
CA MET A 146 -4.26 7.33 5.28
C MET A 146 -5.07 8.62 5.35
N ASN A 147 -5.53 9.13 4.22
CA ASN A 147 -6.39 10.32 4.12
C ASN A 147 -7.71 10.18 4.88
N TYR A 148 -8.28 9.00 4.92
CA TYR A 148 -9.50 8.74 5.70
C TYR A 148 -9.31 9.04 7.19
N PHE A 149 -8.15 8.71 7.73
CA PHE A 149 -7.84 8.93 9.15
C PHE A 149 -7.33 10.35 9.43
N ASP A 150 -6.64 10.96 8.46
CA ASP A 150 -6.08 12.31 8.60
C ASP A 150 -5.95 12.96 7.22
N GLU A 151 -6.73 14.00 6.97
CA GLU A 151 -6.81 14.70 5.68
C GLU A 151 -5.49 15.28 5.17
N LYS A 152 -4.47 15.46 6.03
CA LYS A 152 -3.16 15.94 5.60
C LYS A 152 -2.45 14.99 4.62
N TYR A 153 -2.83 13.70 4.62
CA TYR A 153 -2.32 12.71 3.68
C TYR A 153 -3.14 12.78 2.38
N GLY A 154 -2.84 13.76 1.55
CA GLY A 154 -3.54 14.02 0.30
C GLY A 154 -2.67 13.88 -0.94
N PHE A 155 -3.06 14.53 -2.02
CA PHE A 155 -2.39 14.46 -3.31
C PHE A 155 -0.92 14.89 -3.25
N SER A 156 -0.61 15.96 -2.52
CA SER A 156 0.77 16.42 -2.33
C SER A 156 1.63 15.34 -1.64
N PHE A 157 1.10 14.71 -0.61
CA PHE A 157 1.77 13.62 0.09
C PHE A 157 2.03 12.43 -0.86
N TRP A 158 1.05 12.05 -1.69
CA TRP A 158 1.24 11.00 -2.68
C TRP A 158 2.36 11.32 -3.67
N LYS A 159 2.45 12.56 -4.16
CA LYS A 159 3.51 12.97 -5.10
C LYS A 159 4.91 12.87 -4.50
N ASP A 160 5.03 13.04 -3.20
CA ASP A 160 6.32 13.00 -2.48
C ASP A 160 6.73 11.60 -2.00
N LEU A 161 5.87 10.60 -2.20
CA LEU A 161 6.21 9.22 -1.85
C LEU A 161 7.41 8.70 -2.65
N ASN A 162 8.27 7.94 -1.99
CA ASN A 162 9.28 7.12 -2.66
C ASN A 162 8.69 5.80 -3.17
N MET A 163 9.44 5.11 -4.01
CA MET A 163 9.14 3.75 -4.48
C MET A 163 10.41 2.89 -4.32
N PRO A 164 10.47 2.01 -3.31
CA PRO A 164 9.44 1.77 -2.28
C PRO A 164 9.36 2.88 -1.24
N ASP A 165 8.36 2.79 -0.39
CA ASP A 165 8.23 3.60 0.82
C ASP A 165 7.57 2.77 1.92
N VAL A 166 7.85 3.07 3.19
CA VAL A 166 7.30 2.33 4.33
C VAL A 166 6.84 3.29 5.41
N TYR A 167 5.59 3.18 5.80
CA TYR A 167 4.97 3.95 6.87
C TYR A 167 4.39 3.04 7.93
N LYS A 168 4.76 3.27 9.18
CA LYS A 168 4.17 2.62 10.35
C LYS A 168 3.00 3.45 10.85
N LEU A 169 1.81 2.88 10.85
CA LEU A 169 0.59 3.46 11.41
C LEU A 169 0.25 2.73 12.70
N THR A 170 0.19 3.46 13.80
CA THR A 170 -0.15 2.91 15.12
C THR A 170 -1.59 3.23 15.47
N PHE A 171 -2.38 2.19 15.78
CA PHE A 171 -3.80 2.31 16.08
C PHE A 171 -4.11 1.88 17.51
N ASP A 172 -5.03 2.59 18.12
CA ASP A 172 -5.80 2.10 19.28
C ASP A 172 -7.17 1.70 18.76
N LYS A 173 -7.43 0.39 18.67
CA LYS A 173 -8.60 -0.16 17.98
C LYS A 173 -8.72 0.36 16.54
N ARG A 174 -9.65 1.29 16.29
CA ARG A 174 -9.86 1.91 14.97
C ARG A 174 -9.32 3.34 14.86
N ASP A 175 -8.77 3.87 15.95
CA ASP A 175 -8.28 5.25 16.00
C ASP A 175 -6.81 5.33 15.67
N LEU A 176 -6.47 6.03 14.61
CA LEU A 176 -5.07 6.31 14.26
C LEU A 176 -4.45 7.25 15.29
N LYS A 177 -3.36 6.82 15.93
CA LYS A 177 -2.65 7.59 16.98
C LYS A 177 -1.36 8.19 16.49
N GLU A 178 -0.63 7.48 15.61
CA GLU A 178 0.70 7.91 15.18
C GLU A 178 1.00 7.38 13.77
N VAL A 179 1.75 8.16 13.00
CA VAL A 179 2.29 7.78 11.70
C VAL A 179 3.77 8.09 11.67
N ASN A 180 4.60 7.09 11.40
CA ASN A 180 6.05 7.23 11.31
C ASN A 180 6.56 6.66 9.99
N ARG A 181 7.34 7.43 9.24
CA ARG A 181 8.06 6.93 8.08
C ARG A 181 9.31 6.18 8.55
N ILE A 182 9.45 4.92 8.13
CA ILE A 182 10.59 4.08 8.51
C ILE A 182 11.50 3.71 7.33
N TRP A 183 11.14 4.08 6.11
CA TRP A 183 11.99 3.93 4.95
C TRP A 183 13.02 5.06 4.84
N ASN A 184 14.29 4.68 4.63
CA ASN A 184 15.40 5.59 4.37
C ASN A 184 16.18 5.12 3.14
N ARG A 185 16.55 6.08 2.29
CA ARG A 185 17.53 5.88 1.24
C ARG A 185 18.87 6.48 1.60
#